data_a7f13050af360032aa007293d1e36ae8
#
_entry.id   a7f13050af360032aa007293d1e36ae8
#
_cell.length_a   1.000
_cell.length_b   1.000
_cell.length_c   1.000
_cell.angle_alpha   90.00
_cell.angle_beta   90.00
_cell.angle_gamma   90.00
#
_symmetry.space_group_name_H-M   'P 1'
#
loop_
_entity.id
_entity.type
_entity.pdbx_description
1 polymer ?
#
loop_
_entity_poly.entity_id
_entity_poly.type
_entity_poly.pdbx_seq_one_letter_code
_entity_poly.pdbx_strand_id
1 'polypeptide(L)'
;MAEKNNETIIVNGFAFSDETEAQQAKKEQEGIAYISGKLDMNHPQMVLEIYNKMVEEALFETIIGEMYLKELRDYLVTIPYLNQEEILPVPVIHRQA
;
A
#
# COMPACT_ATOMS: atom_id res chain seq x y z
N MET A 1 30.07 -6.81 -17.42
CA MET A 1 29.84 -6.59 -17.02
C MET A 1 29.21 -6.51 -16.08
N ALA A 2 29.13 -6.70 -15.78
CA ALA A 2 28.59 -6.78 -14.72
C ALA A 2 27.78 -5.75 -14.33
N GLU A 3 27.70 -4.85 -14.83
CA GLU A 3 27.01 -3.83 -14.44
C GLU A 3 25.64 -4.07 -14.34
N LYS A 4 25.17 -5.06 -14.85
CA LYS A 4 23.89 -5.30 -14.68
C LYS A 4 23.51 -5.51 -13.33
N ASN A 5 24.33 -5.98 -12.50
CA ASN A 5 24.01 -6.22 -11.13
C ASN A 5 23.65 -4.99 -10.40
N ASN A 6 23.95 -3.86 -10.95
CA ASN A 6 23.68 -2.63 -10.26
C ASN A 6 22.43 -1.98 -10.76
N GLU A 7 21.68 -2.66 -11.59
CA GLU A 7 20.48 -2.06 -12.07
C GLU A 7 19.49 -1.90 -10.97
N THR A 8 18.83 -0.79 -10.96
CA THR A 8 17.81 -0.49 -9.99
C THR A 8 16.51 -0.30 -10.75
N ILE A 9 15.47 -0.97 -10.28
CA ILE A 9 14.17 -0.89 -10.91
C ILE A 9 13.32 0.06 -10.09
N ILE A 10 12.79 1.09 -10.73
CA ILE A 10 11.98 2.09 -10.05
C ILE A 10 10.52 1.79 -10.27
N VAL A 11 9.77 1.67 -9.18
CA VAL A 11 8.33 1.48 -9.23
C VAL A 11 7.72 2.53 -8.32
N ASN A 12 6.91 3.40 -8.90
CA ASN A 12 6.23 4.46 -8.15
C ASN A 12 7.20 5.28 -7.29
N GLY A 13 8.37 5.57 -7.84
CA GLY A 13 9.36 6.39 -7.12
C GLY A 13 10.23 5.64 -6.14
N PHE A 14 9.98 4.34 -5.94
CA PHE A 14 10.79 3.55 -5.02
C PHE A 14 11.74 2.67 -5.80
N ALA A 15 12.96 2.54 -5.32
CA ALA A 15 14.01 1.78 -6.00
C ALA A 15 14.07 0.36 -5.46
N PHE A 16 14.08 -0.61 -6.35
CA PHE A 16 14.19 -2.02 -5.96
C PHE A 16 15.39 -2.62 -6.67
N SER A 17 16.21 -3.34 -5.95
CA SER A 17 17.34 -4.02 -6.54
C SER A 17 17.03 -5.50 -6.81
N ASP A 18 15.92 -6.00 -6.25
CA ASP A 18 15.49 -7.38 -6.43
C ASP A 18 14.37 -7.37 -7.45
N GLU A 19 14.57 -8.08 -8.56
CA GLU A 19 13.58 -8.10 -9.62
C GLU A 19 12.26 -8.70 -9.15
N THR A 20 12.31 -9.72 -8.32
CA THR A 20 11.09 -10.35 -7.82
C THR A 20 10.27 -9.35 -6.99
N GLU A 21 10.95 -8.62 -6.13
CA GLU A 21 10.25 -7.62 -5.32
C GLU A 21 9.72 -6.49 -6.20
N ALA A 22 10.49 -6.10 -7.22
CA ALA A 22 10.04 -5.04 -8.13
C ALA A 22 8.80 -5.48 -8.90
N GLN A 23 8.72 -6.74 -9.29
CA GLN A 23 7.55 -7.22 -9.99
C GLN A 23 6.35 -7.27 -9.07
N GLN A 24 6.54 -7.66 -7.82
CA GLN A 24 5.47 -7.64 -6.85
C GLN A 24 5.00 -6.20 -6.63
N ALA A 25 5.95 -5.27 -6.57
CA ALA A 25 5.60 -3.85 -6.40
C ALA A 25 4.78 -3.34 -7.57
N LYS A 26 5.09 -3.78 -8.79
CA LYS A 26 4.31 -3.37 -9.96
C LYS A 26 2.89 -3.92 -9.89
N LYS A 27 2.74 -5.16 -9.44
CA LYS A 27 1.42 -5.73 -9.28
C LYS A 27 0.63 -4.96 -8.24
N GLU A 28 1.28 -4.58 -7.16
CA GLU A 28 0.62 -3.81 -6.12
C GLU A 28 0.21 -2.45 -6.64
N GLN A 29 1.05 -1.82 -7.46
CA GLN A 29 0.71 -0.53 -8.03
C GLN A 29 -0.53 -0.66 -8.93
N GLU A 30 -0.60 -1.71 -9.71
CA GLU A 30 -1.76 -1.94 -10.58
C GLU A 30 -3.01 -2.23 -9.76
N GLY A 31 -2.86 -3.03 -8.70
CA GLY A 31 -3.98 -3.32 -7.82
C GLY A 31 -4.49 -2.09 -7.11
N ILE A 32 -3.56 -1.23 -6.68
CA ILE A 32 -3.92 0.01 -6.02
C ILE A 32 -4.69 0.92 -6.96
N ALA A 33 -4.25 1.00 -8.23
CA ALA A 33 -4.96 1.82 -9.21
C ALA A 33 -6.39 1.32 -9.38
N TYR A 34 -6.56 -0.01 -9.42
CA TYR A 34 -7.89 -0.59 -9.55
C TYR A 34 -8.74 -0.29 -8.32
N ILE A 35 -8.19 -0.51 -7.13
CA ILE A 35 -8.92 -0.28 -5.89
C ILE A 35 -9.28 1.18 -5.75
N SER A 36 -8.33 2.07 -6.04
CA SER A 36 -8.57 3.50 -5.91
C SER A 36 -9.70 3.96 -6.83
N GLY A 37 -9.81 3.34 -8.00
CA GLY A 37 -10.89 3.67 -8.90
C GLY A 37 -12.25 3.21 -8.41
N LYS A 38 -12.29 2.29 -7.44
CA LYS A 38 -13.54 1.78 -6.90
C LYS A 38 -13.91 2.44 -5.58
N LEU A 39 -12.96 3.05 -4.91
CA LEU A 39 -13.24 3.66 -3.61
C LEU A 39 -13.98 4.98 -3.81
N ASP A 40 -15.00 5.20 -3.00
CA ASP A 40 -15.72 6.45 -2.99
C ASP A 40 -15.31 7.19 -1.72
N MET A 41 -14.46 8.19 -1.87
CA MET A 41 -13.94 8.91 -0.70
C MET A 41 -15.02 9.76 -0.03
N ASN A 42 -16.21 9.83 -0.63
CA ASN A 42 -17.32 10.48 0.03
C ASN A 42 -18.07 9.52 0.96
N HIS A 43 -17.62 8.26 1.03
CA HIS A 43 -18.21 7.27 1.92
C HIS A 43 -17.12 6.69 2.80
N PRO A 44 -16.67 7.45 3.83
CA PRO A 44 -15.54 7.00 4.64
C PRO A 44 -15.74 5.66 5.33
N GLN A 45 -16.98 5.31 5.68
CA GLN A 45 -17.23 4.04 6.32
C GLN A 45 -16.88 2.88 5.38
N MET A 46 -17.20 3.01 4.09
CA MET A 46 -16.85 2.00 3.12
C MET A 46 -15.33 1.94 2.95
N VAL A 47 -14.67 3.10 2.93
CA VAL A 47 -13.22 3.14 2.82
C VAL A 47 -12.58 2.43 4.01
N LEU A 48 -13.13 2.66 5.21
CA LEU A 48 -12.62 2.01 6.42
C LEU A 48 -12.75 0.50 6.31
N GLU A 49 -13.90 0.00 5.84
CA GLU A 49 -14.10 -1.43 5.74
C GLU A 49 -13.12 -2.06 4.75
N ILE A 50 -12.90 -1.40 3.62
CA ILE A 50 -11.98 -1.91 2.62
C ILE A 50 -10.53 -1.84 3.13
N TYR A 51 -10.18 -0.73 3.80
CA TYR A 51 -8.84 -0.58 4.37
C TYR A 51 -8.56 -1.71 5.37
N ASN A 52 -9.49 -1.92 6.31
CA ASN A 52 -9.28 -2.93 7.33
C ASN A 52 -9.19 -4.33 6.71
N LYS A 53 -9.97 -4.59 5.67
CA LYS A 53 -9.91 -5.88 5.02
C LYS A 53 -8.55 -6.10 4.35
N MET A 54 -8.01 -5.06 3.72
CA MET A 54 -6.71 -5.18 3.10
C MET A 54 -5.62 -5.47 4.14
N VAL A 55 -5.73 -4.83 5.31
CA VAL A 55 -4.77 -5.06 6.39
C VAL A 55 -4.92 -6.48 6.93
N GLU A 56 -6.14 -6.91 7.18
CA GLU A 56 -6.38 -8.23 7.77
C GLU A 56 -5.96 -9.35 6.84
N GLU A 57 -6.11 -9.16 5.55
CA GLU A 57 -5.77 -10.19 4.59
C GLU A 57 -4.32 -10.12 4.16
N ALA A 58 -3.56 -9.17 4.70
CA ALA A 58 -2.15 -9.00 4.36
C ALA A 58 -1.97 -8.92 2.85
N LEU A 59 -2.75 -8.06 2.22
CA LEU A 59 -2.83 -8.01 0.77
C LEU A 59 -1.54 -7.57 0.11
N PHE A 60 -0.76 -6.73 0.77
CA PHE A 60 0.43 -6.15 0.17
C PHE A 60 1.70 -6.72 0.80
N GLU A 61 2.76 -6.77 0.00
CA GLU A 61 4.03 -7.33 0.44
C GLU A 61 5.21 -6.39 0.22
N THR A 62 4.99 -5.21 -0.35
CA THR A 62 6.09 -4.28 -0.60
C THR A 62 5.76 -2.91 -0.04
N ILE A 63 6.78 -2.04 -0.10
CA ILE A 63 6.62 -0.66 0.38
C ILE A 63 5.52 0.06 -0.40
N ILE A 64 5.26 -0.33 -1.65
CA ILE A 64 4.23 0.31 -2.46
C ILE A 64 2.88 0.17 -1.77
N GLY A 65 2.53 -1.04 -1.35
CA GLY A 65 1.27 -1.26 -0.65
C GLY A 65 1.25 -0.64 0.73
N GLU A 66 2.40 -0.69 1.43
CA GLU A 66 2.47 -0.10 2.76
C GLU A 66 2.18 1.39 2.71
N MET A 67 2.73 2.09 1.72
CA MET A 67 2.51 3.53 1.60
C MET A 67 1.07 3.84 1.24
N TYR A 68 0.44 2.99 0.42
CA TYR A 68 -0.96 3.18 0.08
C TYR A 68 -1.83 3.04 1.33
N LEU A 69 -1.57 2.02 2.14
CA LEU A 69 -2.33 1.83 3.37
C LEU A 69 -2.13 3.01 4.32
N LYS A 70 -0.90 3.55 4.36
CA LYS A 70 -0.65 4.69 5.20
C LYS A 70 -1.46 5.90 4.75
N GLU A 71 -1.55 6.12 3.45
CA GLU A 71 -2.33 7.22 2.92
C GLU A 71 -3.80 7.08 3.27
N LEU A 72 -4.33 5.87 3.14
CA LEU A 72 -5.73 5.65 3.48
C LEU A 72 -5.98 5.85 4.96
N ARG A 73 -5.07 5.36 5.80
CA ARG A 73 -5.23 5.53 7.22
C ARG A 73 -5.16 6.99 7.62
N ASP A 74 -4.22 7.72 7.02
CA ASP A 74 -4.10 9.15 7.30
C ASP A 74 -5.40 9.89 6.95
N TYR A 75 -6.05 9.47 5.87
CA TYR A 75 -7.33 10.04 5.51
C TYR A 75 -8.40 9.65 6.55
N LEU A 76 -8.46 8.37 6.91
CA LEU A 76 -9.51 7.88 7.80
C LEU A 76 -9.45 8.53 9.18
N VAL A 77 -8.24 8.76 9.69
CA VAL A 77 -8.12 9.33 11.03
C VAL A 77 -8.56 10.80 11.06
N THR A 78 -8.76 11.43 9.91
CA THR A 78 -9.24 12.80 9.89
C THR A 78 -10.76 12.88 9.91
N ILE A 79 -11.47 11.76 9.79
CA ILE A 79 -12.93 11.75 9.72
C ILE A 79 -13.50 11.69 11.14
N PRO A 80 -14.17 12.73 11.59
CA PRO A 80 -14.53 12.83 13.02
C PRO A 80 -15.51 11.77 13.50
N TYR A 81 -16.40 11.30 12.62
CA TYR A 81 -17.42 10.37 13.07
C TYR A 81 -16.99 8.90 12.98
N LEU A 82 -15.78 8.62 12.50
CA LEU A 82 -15.30 7.27 12.51
C LEU A 82 -14.67 6.96 13.87
N ASN A 83 -14.84 5.72 14.32
CA ASN A 83 -14.22 5.29 15.56
C ASN A 83 -12.75 5.01 15.30
N GLN A 84 -11.87 5.84 15.87
CA GLN A 84 -10.44 5.71 15.64
C GLN A 84 -9.91 4.35 16.05
N GLU A 85 -10.54 3.73 17.05
CA GLU A 85 -10.07 2.44 17.51
C GLU A 85 -10.36 1.32 16.52
N GLU A 86 -11.26 1.54 15.59
CA GLU A 86 -11.59 0.55 14.59
C GLU A 86 -10.66 0.64 13.38
N ILE A 87 -9.86 1.69 13.28
CA ILE A 87 -8.94 1.84 12.16
C ILE A 87 -7.67 1.07 12.52
N LEU A 88 -7.42 -0.02 11.81
CA LEU A 88 -6.28 -0.86 12.12
C LEU A 88 -4.98 -0.11 11.85
N PRO A 89 -3.90 -0.44 12.56
CA PRO A 89 -2.62 0.20 12.28
C PRO A 89 -2.07 -0.31 10.95
N VAL A 90 -1.25 0.51 10.31
CA VAL A 90 -0.60 0.11 9.07
C VAL A 90 0.45 -0.94 9.43
N PRO A 91 0.41 -2.12 8.80
CA PRO A 91 1.41 -3.13 9.11
C PRO A 91 2.76 -2.72 8.54
N VAL A 92 3.82 -3.14 9.20
CA VAL A 92 5.16 -2.89 8.69
C VAL A 92 5.46 -3.99 7.70
N ILE A 93 5.38 -3.67 6.42
CA ILE A 93 5.56 -4.64 5.36
C ILE A 93 6.98 -4.62 4.85
N HIS A 94 7.51 -3.42 4.64
CA HIS A 94 8.87 -3.27 4.12
C HIS A 94 9.87 -3.52 5.22
N ARG A 95 10.85 -4.41 4.97
CA ARG A 95 11.82 -4.71 5.95
C ARG A 95 13.16 -4.31 5.50
N GLN A 96 13.94 -3.80 6.42
CA GLN A 96 15.33 -3.50 6.15
C GLN A 96 16.12 -4.70 6.50
N ALA A 97 17.00 -5.06 5.64
CA ALA A 97 17.85 -6.24 5.90
C ALA A 97 18.95 -5.91 6.87
#